data_471bdc820588e0efc1f3ed8713cbc556
#
_entry.id   471bdc820588e0efc1f3ed8713cbc556
#
_cell.length_a   1.000
_cell.length_b   1.000
_cell.length_c   1.000
_cell.angle_alpha   90.00
_cell.angle_beta   90.00
_cell.angle_gamma   90.00
#
_symmetry.space_group_name_H-M   'P 1'
#
loop_
_entity.id
_entity.type
_entity.pdbx_description
1 polymer ?
#
loop_
_entity_poly.entity_id
_entity_poly.type
_entity_poly.pdbx_seq_one_letter_code
_entity_poly.pdbx_strand_id
1 'polypeptide(L)'
;MQIRRPGTKGYEEVEGVTISTPSTHETNGHTDSIGHNHLVPEFELASVSVVPDDTFTVAQAVNALGFGWFQVKLSLFVGLCWMSDSMEMTILSVLGPALHCEWNISRYHQALVTTVVFLGMMLSSTFWGSLSDRYGRKPALTLCGILLFLYGLLSAVAPSLGWLLLLRGLVGFAIGCVPQSVTLYAEFLPTKQRGKCVVLLDCFWALGACFEVVLAMAVVPNLGWRWLLGISAAPLFVFACLTPWLPESARYHVSCGQNDKALTTLENIAKDNRRPMLLGRLVVEGTSNTRGSIKALLSSSLRRTTILLWFIWMSCAFCYYGLVLMSTEIFGRDNKSLIPGNEDCHALATTDYMDLLWTTLAEFPGIFTTIYIIERCGRKKTMAFQFLLYAGCVLLITITTE
;
A
#
# COMPACT_ATOMS: atom_id res chain seq x y z
N MET A 1 -3.24 21.24 -25.78
CA MET A 1 -3.66 19.92 -25.32
C MET A 1 -4.22 19.23 -26.51
N GLN A 2 -3.50 18.30 -27.09
CA GLN A 2 -4.03 17.48 -28.16
C GLN A 2 -4.79 16.31 -27.56
N ILE A 3 -6.09 16.30 -27.67
CA ILE A 3 -6.93 15.13 -27.36
C ILE A 3 -7.00 14.32 -28.66
N ARG A 4 -6.23 13.25 -28.75
CA ARG A 4 -6.31 12.32 -29.88
C ARG A 4 -7.44 11.34 -29.59
N ARG A 5 -8.39 11.22 -30.51
CA ARG A 5 -9.46 10.22 -30.48
C ARG A 5 -8.89 8.80 -30.57
N PRO A 6 -9.42 7.81 -29.88
CA PRO A 6 -8.97 6.43 -30.03
C PRO A 6 -9.33 5.92 -31.42
N GLY A 7 -8.33 5.82 -32.27
CA GLY A 7 -8.39 5.02 -33.48
C GLY A 7 -8.19 3.55 -33.12
N THR A 8 -8.76 2.66 -33.86
CA THR A 8 -8.91 1.22 -33.65
C THR A 8 -7.61 0.40 -33.59
N LYS A 9 -6.44 0.97 -33.40
CA LYS A 9 -5.17 0.25 -33.19
C LYS A 9 -4.19 1.10 -32.37
N GLY A 10 -3.86 0.62 -31.17
CA GLY A 10 -2.69 1.03 -30.40
C GLY A 10 -2.86 2.33 -29.61
N TYR A 11 -2.58 2.27 -28.32
CA TYR A 11 -2.44 3.44 -27.48
C TYR A 11 -1.10 4.11 -27.80
N GLU A 12 -1.11 5.25 -28.47
CA GLU A 12 0.03 6.15 -28.54
C GLU A 12 -0.03 7.19 -27.44
N GLU A 13 1.11 7.48 -26.81
CA GLU A 13 1.27 8.50 -25.77
C GLU A 13 0.90 9.89 -26.32
N VAL A 14 0.06 10.60 -25.55
CA VAL A 14 -0.26 11.99 -25.87
C VAL A 14 0.83 12.89 -25.30
N GLU A 15 1.74 13.34 -26.11
CA GLU A 15 2.64 14.45 -25.82
C GLU A 15 2.05 15.76 -26.38
N GLY A 16 1.80 16.71 -25.48
CA GLY A 16 1.67 18.14 -25.77
C GLY A 16 0.35 18.63 -26.35
N VAL A 17 -0.16 19.67 -25.71
CA VAL A 17 -1.29 20.46 -26.20
C VAL A 17 -0.76 21.68 -26.92
N THR A 18 -1.02 21.79 -28.20
CA THR A 18 -0.85 23.01 -28.98
C THR A 18 -2.22 23.66 -29.20
N ILE A 19 -2.39 24.87 -28.69
CA ILE A 19 -3.53 25.71 -29.03
C ILE A 19 -3.24 26.32 -30.40
N SER A 20 -3.93 25.87 -31.46
CA SER A 20 -3.92 26.55 -32.75
C SER A 20 -4.88 27.73 -32.68
N THR A 21 -4.33 28.94 -32.75
CA THR A 21 -5.10 30.14 -33.05
C THR A 21 -5.63 30.08 -34.50
N PRO A 22 -6.90 30.45 -34.75
CA PRO A 22 -7.42 30.50 -36.11
C PRO A 22 -6.68 31.60 -36.90
N SER A 23 -6.16 31.26 -38.07
CA SER A 23 -5.63 32.18 -39.03
C SER A 23 -6.76 33.08 -39.56
N THR A 24 -6.61 34.36 -39.39
CA THR A 24 -7.44 35.40 -40.03
C THR A 24 -7.21 35.35 -41.53
N HIS A 25 -8.19 34.92 -42.30
CA HIS A 25 -8.27 35.21 -43.74
C HIS A 25 -8.69 36.63 -43.93
N GLU A 26 -7.78 37.48 -44.48
CA GLU A 26 -8.11 38.75 -45.05
C GLU A 26 -8.96 38.55 -46.34
N THR A 27 -10.15 39.09 -46.35
CA THR A 27 -10.84 39.43 -47.60
C THR A 27 -11.13 40.92 -47.63
N ASN A 28 -10.51 41.56 -48.64
CA ASN A 28 -10.74 42.96 -49.02
C ASN A 28 -12.17 43.19 -49.49
N GLY A 29 -12.71 44.36 -49.11
CA GLY A 29 -13.72 44.99 -49.97
C GLY A 29 -14.77 45.88 -49.30
N HIS A 30 -14.55 47.19 -49.44
CA HIS A 30 -15.49 48.35 -49.57
C HIS A 30 -16.36 48.79 -48.38
N THR A 31 -16.01 49.99 -47.89
CA THR A 31 -16.76 51.23 -47.56
C THR A 31 -18.27 51.15 -47.32
N ASP A 32 -18.74 51.59 -46.13
CA ASP A 32 -19.37 52.94 -45.91
C ASP A 32 -19.88 53.12 -44.47
N SER A 33 -19.50 54.29 -43.94
CA SER A 33 -20.17 55.27 -43.07
C SER A 33 -20.97 54.88 -41.82
N ILE A 34 -20.50 55.47 -40.71
CA ILE A 34 -21.19 56.21 -39.66
C ILE A 34 -22.11 55.43 -38.68
N GLY A 35 -21.71 55.44 -37.39
CA GLY A 35 -22.59 55.20 -36.26
C GLY A 35 -21.86 55.00 -34.95
N HIS A 36 -21.68 56.06 -34.18
CA HIS A 36 -21.25 55.98 -32.78
C HIS A 36 -22.23 55.11 -31.98
N ASN A 37 -21.71 54.05 -31.38
CA ASN A 37 -22.25 53.52 -30.13
C ASN A 37 -21.16 52.82 -29.33
N HIS A 38 -21.02 53.20 -28.08
CA HIS A 38 -20.20 52.54 -27.05
C HIS A 38 -20.55 51.08 -26.97
N LEU A 39 -19.66 50.20 -27.46
CA LEU A 39 -19.72 48.77 -27.25
C LEU A 39 -18.70 48.40 -26.17
N VAL A 40 -19.22 48.00 -25.01
CA VAL A 40 -18.54 47.19 -24.03
C VAL A 40 -18.05 45.95 -24.77
N PRO A 41 -16.81 45.53 -24.63
CA PRO A 41 -16.39 44.27 -25.23
C PRO A 41 -17.12 43.12 -24.56
N GLU A 42 -18.16 42.66 -25.22
CA GLU A 42 -18.78 41.36 -24.93
C GLU A 42 -17.70 40.30 -25.11
N PHE A 43 -17.23 39.76 -23.99
CA PHE A 43 -16.39 38.55 -24.00
C PHE A 43 -17.30 37.47 -24.58
N GLU A 44 -17.22 37.25 -25.87
CA GLU A 44 -17.73 36.03 -26.48
C GLU A 44 -17.02 34.86 -25.82
N LEU A 45 -17.69 34.26 -24.83
CA LEU A 45 -17.38 32.88 -24.41
C LEU A 45 -17.53 32.05 -25.70
N ALA A 46 -16.38 31.81 -26.35
CA ALA A 46 -16.32 30.87 -27.43
C ALA A 46 -17.01 29.58 -26.91
N SER A 47 -18.21 29.33 -27.42
CA SER A 47 -18.95 28.13 -27.13
C SER A 47 -18.06 26.97 -27.60
N VAL A 48 -17.31 26.40 -26.65
CA VAL A 48 -16.61 25.13 -26.88
C VAL A 48 -17.72 24.17 -27.25
N SER A 49 -17.83 23.89 -28.55
CA SER A 49 -18.74 22.87 -29.04
C SER A 49 -18.32 21.56 -28.43
N VAL A 50 -19.00 21.17 -27.35
CA VAL A 50 -18.85 19.84 -26.75
C VAL A 50 -19.31 18.87 -27.82
N VAL A 51 -18.34 18.19 -28.46
CA VAL A 51 -18.67 17.11 -29.38
C VAL A 51 -19.37 16.03 -28.53
N PRO A 52 -20.62 15.62 -28.86
CA PRO A 52 -21.44 14.77 -28.01
C PRO A 52 -20.84 13.38 -27.68
N ASP A 53 -19.77 12.97 -28.37
CA ASP A 53 -19.13 11.67 -28.27
C ASP A 53 -17.78 11.65 -27.49
N ASP A 54 -17.37 12.76 -26.88
CA ASP A 54 -16.15 12.74 -26.07
C ASP A 54 -16.43 12.02 -24.75
N THR A 55 -15.93 10.80 -24.68
CA THR A 55 -16.01 9.94 -23.48
C THR A 55 -14.62 9.69 -22.92
N PHE A 56 -14.50 9.62 -21.59
CA PHE A 56 -13.24 9.29 -20.93
C PHE A 56 -13.43 8.26 -19.82
N THR A 57 -12.41 7.47 -19.56
CA THR A 57 -12.37 6.49 -18.47
C THR A 57 -11.69 7.09 -17.22
N VAL A 58 -11.91 6.47 -16.04
CA VAL A 58 -11.22 6.86 -14.80
C VAL A 58 -9.70 6.83 -14.98
N ALA A 59 -9.17 5.83 -15.71
CA ALA A 59 -7.74 5.71 -15.94
C ALA A 59 -7.18 6.87 -16.77
N GLN A 60 -7.90 7.28 -17.82
CA GLN A 60 -7.53 8.45 -18.63
C GLN A 60 -7.58 9.75 -17.82
N ALA A 61 -8.61 9.91 -16.96
CA ALA A 61 -8.72 11.07 -16.09
C ALA A 61 -7.57 11.15 -15.10
N VAL A 62 -7.25 10.05 -14.40
CA VAL A 62 -6.14 10.00 -13.44
C VAL A 62 -4.79 10.28 -14.13
N ASN A 63 -4.57 9.74 -15.33
CA ASN A 63 -3.34 10.01 -16.10
C ASN A 63 -3.24 11.48 -16.54
N ALA A 64 -4.35 12.11 -16.93
CA ALA A 64 -4.36 13.53 -17.32
C ALA A 64 -4.15 14.46 -16.12
N LEU A 65 -4.75 14.13 -14.95
CA LEU A 65 -4.57 14.88 -13.71
C LEU A 65 -3.17 14.75 -13.12
N GLY A 66 -2.44 13.70 -13.51
CA GLY A 66 -1.05 13.49 -13.14
C GLY A 66 -0.82 13.25 -11.64
N PHE A 67 0.46 13.30 -11.25
CA PHE A 67 0.88 13.22 -9.86
C PHE A 67 0.93 14.61 -9.23
N GLY A 68 0.37 14.77 -8.04
CA GLY A 68 0.35 16.04 -7.32
C GLY A 68 0.09 15.87 -5.83
N TRP A 69 -0.36 16.95 -5.20
CA TRP A 69 -0.55 17.00 -3.75
C TRP A 69 -1.60 16.01 -3.22
N PHE A 70 -2.62 15.69 -4.03
CA PHE A 70 -3.60 14.66 -3.68
C PHE A 70 -2.94 13.30 -3.44
N GLN A 71 -2.08 12.87 -4.36
CA GLN A 71 -1.38 11.58 -4.27
C GLN A 71 -0.39 11.57 -3.09
N VAL A 72 0.24 12.70 -2.76
CA VAL A 72 1.11 12.82 -1.57
C VAL A 72 0.29 12.65 -0.28
N LYS A 73 -0.84 13.36 -0.15
CA LYS A 73 -1.74 13.17 1.01
C LYS A 73 -2.18 11.71 1.13
N LEU A 74 -2.62 11.12 0.03
CA LEU A 74 -3.09 9.75 0.01
C LEU A 74 -1.97 8.76 0.38
N SER A 75 -0.72 9.00 -0.06
CA SER A 75 0.42 8.16 0.31
C SER A 75 0.72 8.19 1.81
N LEU A 76 0.51 9.32 2.48
CA LEU A 76 0.67 9.42 3.93
C LEU A 76 -0.40 8.62 4.68
N PHE A 77 -1.66 8.66 4.23
CA PHE A 77 -2.74 7.85 4.82
C PHE A 77 -2.48 6.35 4.66
N VAL A 78 -2.20 5.92 3.42
CA VAL A 78 -1.92 4.52 3.11
C VAL A 78 -0.60 4.08 3.77
N GLY A 79 0.39 4.96 3.79
CA GLY A 79 1.67 4.74 4.46
C GLY A 79 1.52 4.52 5.96
N LEU A 80 0.63 5.27 6.65
CA LEU A 80 0.36 5.05 8.06
C LEU A 80 -0.25 3.66 8.32
N CYS A 81 -1.16 3.20 7.44
CA CYS A 81 -1.70 1.85 7.52
C CYS A 81 -0.61 0.79 7.33
N TRP A 82 0.26 0.98 6.35
CA TRP A 82 1.38 0.10 6.02
C TRP A 82 2.45 0.07 7.12
N MET A 83 2.74 1.23 7.72
CA MET A 83 3.60 1.38 8.89
C MET A 83 3.06 0.59 10.09
N SER A 84 1.76 0.73 10.38
CA SER A 84 1.12 0.04 11.51
C SER A 84 1.13 -1.48 11.33
N ASP A 85 0.97 -1.97 10.10
CA ASP A 85 1.09 -3.40 9.77
C ASP A 85 2.50 -3.91 10.02
N SER A 86 3.52 -3.16 9.58
CA SER A 86 4.91 -3.49 9.85
C SER A 86 5.23 -3.57 11.35
N MET A 87 4.67 -2.67 12.15
CA MET A 87 4.81 -2.69 13.61
C MET A 87 4.23 -3.98 14.20
N GLU A 88 3.00 -4.35 13.81
CA GLU A 88 2.36 -5.60 14.26
C GLU A 88 3.15 -6.86 13.86
N MET A 89 3.79 -6.85 12.69
CA MET A 89 4.65 -7.95 12.27
C MET A 89 5.98 -8.00 13.03
N THR A 90 6.59 -6.85 13.30
CA THR A 90 7.84 -6.75 14.05
C THR A 90 7.67 -7.13 15.51
N ILE A 91 6.53 -6.82 16.14
CA ILE A 91 6.18 -7.27 17.48
C ILE A 91 6.31 -8.80 17.62
N LEU A 92 5.92 -9.57 16.61
CA LEU A 92 5.95 -11.04 16.71
C LEU A 92 7.36 -11.58 16.96
N SER A 93 8.40 -10.90 16.45
CA SER A 93 9.78 -11.31 16.67
C SER A 93 10.25 -11.06 18.11
N VAL A 94 9.77 -9.99 18.74
CA VAL A 94 10.13 -9.60 20.11
C VAL A 94 9.26 -10.31 21.15
N LEU A 95 7.99 -10.58 20.81
CA LEU A 95 7.01 -11.14 21.72
C LEU A 95 7.35 -12.58 22.15
N GLY A 96 7.89 -13.39 21.24
CA GLY A 96 8.24 -14.80 21.52
C GLY A 96 9.18 -14.96 22.72
N PRO A 97 10.37 -14.36 22.71
CA PRO A 97 11.29 -14.36 23.85
C PRO A 97 10.70 -13.80 25.14
N ALA A 98 9.95 -12.69 25.07
CA ALA A 98 9.32 -12.07 26.23
C ALA A 98 8.26 -12.96 26.90
N LEU A 99 7.44 -13.68 26.10
CA LEU A 99 6.47 -14.64 26.60
C LEU A 99 7.13 -15.89 27.21
N HIS A 100 8.25 -16.32 26.65
CA HIS A 100 9.03 -17.41 27.21
C HIS A 100 9.47 -17.11 28.63
N CYS A 101 9.99 -15.91 28.85
CA CYS A 101 10.43 -15.49 30.17
C CYS A 101 9.29 -15.34 31.20
N GLU A 102 8.13 -14.84 30.80
CA GLU A 102 7.04 -14.58 31.75
C GLU A 102 6.16 -15.81 32.01
N TRP A 103 5.86 -16.59 30.95
CA TRP A 103 4.93 -17.73 31.05
C TRP A 103 5.60 -19.11 30.92
N ASN A 104 6.92 -19.13 30.79
CA ASN A 104 7.71 -20.36 30.61
C ASN A 104 7.16 -21.27 29.50
N ILE A 105 6.81 -20.66 28.35
CA ILE A 105 6.25 -21.37 27.20
C ILE A 105 7.34 -22.01 26.37
N SER A 106 7.05 -23.21 25.84
CA SER A 106 7.99 -23.90 24.94
C SER A 106 8.17 -23.16 23.60
N ARG A 107 9.27 -23.45 22.89
CA ARG A 107 9.52 -22.90 21.55
C ARG A 107 8.39 -23.22 20.56
N TYR A 108 7.73 -24.36 20.72
CA TYR A 108 6.54 -24.71 19.92
C TYR A 108 5.41 -23.72 20.12
N HIS A 109 5.14 -23.31 21.35
CA HIS A 109 4.09 -22.32 21.66
C HIS A 109 4.46 -20.92 21.15
N GLN A 110 5.75 -20.54 21.16
CA GLN A 110 6.20 -19.28 20.57
C GLN A 110 5.94 -19.26 19.05
N ALA A 111 6.32 -20.34 18.35
CA ALA A 111 6.04 -20.50 16.93
C ALA A 111 4.54 -20.50 16.62
N LEU A 112 3.71 -21.03 17.53
CA LEU A 112 2.26 -21.04 17.39
C LEU A 112 1.67 -19.63 17.41
N VAL A 113 2.19 -18.70 18.23
CA VAL A 113 1.75 -17.29 18.25
C VAL A 113 1.88 -16.66 16.86
N THR A 114 3.00 -16.83 16.21
CA THR A 114 3.24 -16.32 14.86
C THR A 114 2.37 -17.06 13.82
N THR A 115 2.25 -18.37 13.94
CA THR A 115 1.49 -19.21 13.01
C THR A 115 0.02 -18.82 12.98
N VAL A 116 -0.61 -18.55 14.12
CA VAL A 116 -2.03 -18.17 14.16
C VAL A 116 -2.31 -16.81 13.52
N VAL A 117 -1.34 -15.88 13.57
CA VAL A 117 -1.45 -14.59 12.86
C VAL A 117 -1.45 -14.81 11.35
N PHE A 118 -0.49 -15.54 10.80
CA PHE A 118 -0.45 -15.84 9.38
C PHE A 118 -1.64 -16.70 8.90
N LEU A 119 -2.11 -17.61 9.75
CA LEU A 119 -3.33 -18.37 9.46
C LEU A 119 -4.55 -17.44 9.37
N GLY A 120 -4.67 -16.48 10.29
CA GLY A 120 -5.71 -15.45 10.26
C GLY A 120 -5.67 -14.64 8.97
N MET A 121 -4.49 -14.18 8.54
CA MET A 121 -4.29 -13.45 7.28
C MET A 121 -4.71 -14.28 6.06
N MET A 122 -4.30 -15.54 6.02
CA MET A 122 -4.64 -16.46 4.92
C MET A 122 -6.14 -16.65 4.79
N LEU A 123 -6.84 -16.92 5.89
CA LEU A 123 -8.29 -17.17 5.91
C LEU A 123 -9.10 -15.91 5.58
N SER A 124 -8.61 -14.74 5.98
CA SER A 124 -9.33 -13.47 5.82
C SER A 124 -9.15 -12.82 4.46
N SER A 125 -8.12 -13.14 3.70
CA SER A 125 -7.77 -12.45 2.44
C SER A 125 -8.92 -12.44 1.43
N THR A 126 -9.60 -13.57 1.23
CA THR A 126 -10.77 -13.68 0.33
C THR A 126 -11.97 -12.92 0.88
N PHE A 127 -12.19 -12.94 2.19
CA PHE A 127 -13.27 -12.21 2.85
C PHE A 127 -13.12 -10.71 2.64
N TRP A 128 -11.93 -10.15 2.93
CA TRP A 128 -11.65 -8.72 2.78
C TRP A 128 -11.68 -8.26 1.32
N GLY A 129 -11.18 -9.09 0.40
CA GLY A 129 -11.30 -8.82 -1.04
C GLY A 129 -12.77 -8.68 -1.46
N SER A 130 -13.62 -9.64 -1.10
CA SER A 130 -15.04 -9.62 -1.42
C SER A 130 -15.78 -8.46 -0.75
N LEU A 131 -15.45 -8.15 0.50
CA LEU A 131 -16.03 -7.03 1.25
C LEU A 131 -15.67 -5.69 0.58
N SER A 132 -14.40 -5.51 0.24
CA SER A 132 -13.88 -4.31 -0.42
C SER A 132 -14.49 -4.09 -1.81
N ASP A 133 -14.71 -5.16 -2.58
CA ASP A 133 -15.35 -5.08 -3.89
C ASP A 133 -16.86 -4.82 -3.82
N ARG A 134 -17.50 -5.24 -2.72
CA ARG A 134 -18.95 -5.07 -2.55
C ARG A 134 -19.33 -3.73 -1.95
N TYR A 135 -18.62 -3.27 -0.94
CA TYR A 135 -18.97 -2.09 -0.14
C TYR A 135 -18.04 -0.91 -0.36
N GLY A 136 -16.93 -1.11 -1.06
CA GLY A 136 -15.91 -0.10 -1.31
C GLY A 136 -14.64 -0.31 -0.47
N ARG A 137 -13.56 0.35 -0.90
CA ARG A 137 -12.25 0.23 -0.25
C ARG A 137 -12.21 0.95 1.10
N LYS A 138 -12.81 2.14 1.17
CA LYS A 138 -12.84 2.96 2.38
C LYS A 138 -13.53 2.28 3.57
N PRO A 139 -14.78 1.75 3.47
CA PRO A 139 -15.43 1.07 4.59
C PRO A 139 -14.66 -0.17 5.05
N ALA A 140 -14.09 -0.94 4.11
CA ALA A 140 -13.28 -2.11 4.44
C ALA A 140 -12.04 -1.72 5.26
N LEU A 141 -11.30 -0.69 4.83
CA LEU A 141 -10.13 -0.18 5.55
C LEU A 141 -10.48 0.45 6.89
N THR A 142 -11.63 1.13 6.99
CA THR A 142 -12.11 1.70 8.27
C THR A 142 -12.39 0.58 9.27
N LEU A 143 -13.13 -0.44 8.86
CA LEU A 143 -13.42 -1.59 9.70
C LEU A 143 -12.13 -2.32 10.12
N CYS A 144 -11.21 -2.53 9.17
CA CYS A 144 -9.89 -3.10 9.43
C CYS A 144 -9.14 -2.33 10.52
N GLY A 145 -9.01 -1.01 10.39
CA GLY A 145 -8.30 -0.18 11.36
C GLY A 145 -8.91 -0.25 12.76
N ILE A 146 -10.24 -0.24 12.85
CA ILE A 146 -10.94 -0.39 14.13
C ILE A 146 -10.68 -1.77 14.75
N LEU A 147 -10.78 -2.84 13.97
CA LEU A 147 -10.56 -4.20 14.45
C LEU A 147 -9.11 -4.44 14.87
N LEU A 148 -8.15 -3.93 14.10
CA LEU A 148 -6.73 -4.02 14.44
C LEU A 148 -6.43 -3.30 15.76
N PHE A 149 -6.92 -2.08 15.92
CA PHE A 149 -6.79 -1.33 17.17
C PHE A 149 -7.39 -2.09 18.36
N LEU A 150 -8.64 -2.57 18.24
CA LEU A 150 -9.31 -3.28 19.31
C LEU A 150 -8.60 -4.59 19.68
N TYR A 151 -8.28 -5.42 18.71
CA TYR A 151 -7.64 -6.71 18.97
C TYR A 151 -6.19 -6.56 19.43
N GLY A 152 -5.45 -5.56 18.91
CA GLY A 152 -4.13 -5.19 19.38
C GLY A 152 -4.15 -4.78 20.85
N LEU A 153 -5.07 -3.86 21.21
CA LEU A 153 -5.24 -3.40 22.59
C LEU A 153 -5.68 -4.52 23.53
N LEU A 154 -6.65 -5.35 23.12
CA LEU A 154 -7.11 -6.50 23.92
C LEU A 154 -5.98 -7.53 24.12
N SER A 155 -5.07 -7.68 23.15
CA SER A 155 -3.91 -8.57 23.31
C SER A 155 -2.97 -8.12 24.43
N ALA A 156 -2.90 -6.83 24.74
CA ALA A 156 -2.09 -6.30 25.85
C ALA A 156 -2.61 -6.76 27.22
N VAL A 157 -3.92 -7.01 27.36
CA VAL A 157 -4.54 -7.45 28.61
C VAL A 157 -4.86 -8.95 28.66
N ALA A 158 -4.30 -9.73 27.72
CA ALA A 158 -4.54 -11.18 27.66
C ALA A 158 -4.09 -11.88 28.96
N PRO A 159 -4.99 -12.63 29.65
CA PRO A 159 -4.66 -13.26 30.92
C PRO A 159 -3.92 -14.60 30.76
N SER A 160 -4.00 -15.21 29.59
CA SER A 160 -3.40 -16.52 29.32
C SER A 160 -2.99 -16.68 27.88
N LEU A 161 -2.11 -17.66 27.60
CA LEU A 161 -1.65 -17.96 26.25
C LEU A 161 -2.80 -18.26 25.27
N GLY A 162 -3.83 -19.00 25.71
CA GLY A 162 -4.98 -19.34 24.87
C GLY A 162 -5.74 -18.08 24.39
N TRP A 163 -5.95 -17.11 25.29
CA TRP A 163 -6.54 -15.81 24.93
C TRP A 163 -5.65 -15.02 24.00
N LEU A 164 -4.34 -15.01 24.26
CA LEU A 164 -3.37 -14.34 23.40
C LEU A 164 -3.36 -14.93 21.98
N LEU A 165 -3.36 -16.26 21.86
CA LEU A 165 -3.43 -16.95 20.56
C LEU A 165 -4.71 -16.59 19.79
N LEU A 166 -5.86 -16.60 20.46
CA LEU A 166 -7.12 -16.20 19.83
C LEU A 166 -7.07 -14.76 19.32
N LEU A 167 -6.64 -13.84 20.17
CA LEU A 167 -6.57 -12.41 19.82
C LEU A 167 -5.54 -12.15 18.72
N ARG A 168 -4.37 -12.77 18.75
CA ARG A 168 -3.36 -12.70 17.67
C ARG A 168 -3.89 -13.27 16.36
N GLY A 169 -4.66 -14.35 16.39
CA GLY A 169 -5.36 -14.85 15.20
C GLY A 169 -6.37 -13.87 14.63
N LEU A 170 -7.10 -13.15 15.50
CA LEU A 170 -8.03 -12.08 15.08
C LEU A 170 -7.30 -10.83 14.58
N VAL A 171 -6.15 -10.47 15.15
CA VAL A 171 -5.25 -9.44 14.59
C VAL A 171 -4.83 -9.84 13.18
N GLY A 172 -4.35 -11.07 12.99
CA GLY A 172 -4.00 -11.59 11.66
C GLY A 172 -5.19 -11.56 10.69
N PHE A 173 -6.39 -11.92 11.16
CA PHE A 173 -7.61 -11.81 10.35
C PHE A 173 -7.85 -10.36 9.89
N ALA A 174 -7.66 -9.38 10.73
CA ALA A 174 -7.82 -7.97 10.36
C ALA A 174 -6.70 -7.49 9.42
N ILE A 175 -5.44 -7.86 9.66
CA ILE A 175 -4.28 -7.52 8.82
C ILE A 175 -4.47 -7.94 7.36
N GLY A 176 -5.18 -9.04 7.09
CA GLY A 176 -5.48 -9.48 5.72
C GLY A 176 -6.20 -8.45 4.83
N CYS A 177 -6.72 -7.35 5.42
CA CYS A 177 -7.28 -6.22 4.68
C CYS A 177 -6.24 -5.20 4.21
N VAL A 178 -5.07 -5.11 4.83
CA VAL A 178 -4.07 -4.06 4.58
C VAL A 178 -3.66 -3.93 3.11
N PRO A 179 -3.49 -5.02 2.33
CA PRO A 179 -3.19 -4.92 0.90
C PRO A 179 -4.24 -4.15 0.08
N GLN A 180 -5.48 -4.01 0.58
CA GLN A 180 -6.50 -3.18 -0.07
C GLN A 180 -6.15 -1.69 -0.04
N SER A 181 -5.35 -1.24 0.93
CA SER A 181 -4.86 0.14 1.00
C SER A 181 -3.92 0.47 -0.16
N VAL A 182 -3.02 -0.46 -0.51
CA VAL A 182 -2.12 -0.32 -1.68
C VAL A 182 -2.92 -0.35 -2.98
N THR A 183 -3.95 -1.20 -3.06
CA THR A 183 -4.84 -1.25 -4.22
C THR A 183 -5.56 0.08 -4.39
N LEU A 184 -6.13 0.65 -3.32
CA LEU A 184 -6.76 1.97 -3.33
C LEU A 184 -5.78 3.05 -3.81
N TYR A 185 -4.57 3.06 -3.27
CA TYR A 185 -3.54 4.02 -3.69
C TYR A 185 -3.18 3.88 -5.17
N ALA A 186 -2.99 2.65 -5.65
CA ALA A 186 -2.63 2.37 -7.03
C ALA A 186 -3.72 2.79 -8.04
N GLU A 187 -5.00 2.82 -7.63
CA GLU A 187 -6.11 3.28 -8.46
C GLU A 187 -6.08 4.79 -8.74
N PHE A 188 -5.44 5.57 -7.86
CA PHE A 188 -5.26 7.01 -7.98
C PHE A 188 -3.91 7.44 -8.56
N LEU A 189 -3.04 6.48 -8.90
CA LEU A 189 -1.72 6.76 -9.44
C LEU A 189 -1.70 6.76 -10.97
N PRO A 190 -1.07 7.79 -11.60
CA PRO A 190 -0.78 7.77 -13.02
C PRO A 190 0.06 6.56 -13.41
N THR A 191 -0.24 5.98 -14.58
CA THR A 191 0.39 4.73 -15.04
C THR A 191 1.91 4.80 -15.07
N LYS A 192 2.46 5.96 -15.48
CA LYS A 192 3.90 6.21 -15.61
C LYS A 192 4.64 6.17 -14.27
N GLN A 193 4.01 6.63 -13.18
CA GLN A 193 4.63 6.78 -11.86
C GLN A 193 4.21 5.69 -10.87
N ARG A 194 3.18 4.89 -11.21
CA ARG A 194 2.59 3.90 -10.31
C ARG A 194 3.62 2.95 -9.70
N GLY A 195 4.57 2.44 -10.51
CA GLY A 195 5.58 1.51 -10.02
C GLY A 195 6.47 2.10 -8.95
N LYS A 196 6.98 3.32 -9.15
CA LYS A 196 7.81 4.03 -8.16
C LYS A 196 7.06 4.30 -6.87
N CYS A 197 5.84 4.85 -6.99
CA CYS A 197 5.05 5.26 -5.85
C CYS A 197 4.63 4.09 -4.98
N VAL A 198 4.35 2.92 -5.59
CA VAL A 198 4.03 1.70 -4.83
C VAL A 198 5.27 1.18 -4.09
N VAL A 199 6.45 1.16 -4.73
CA VAL A 199 7.70 0.77 -4.04
C VAL A 199 8.07 1.78 -2.95
N LEU A 200 7.76 3.06 -3.13
CA LEU A 200 8.02 4.08 -2.10
C LEU A 200 7.18 3.87 -0.83
N LEU A 201 6.03 3.19 -0.92
CA LEU A 201 5.26 2.80 0.27
C LEU A 201 6.04 1.87 1.20
N ASP A 202 6.97 1.08 0.67
CA ASP A 202 7.81 0.20 1.48
C ASP A 202 8.72 0.99 2.45
N CYS A 203 8.97 2.28 2.19
CA CYS A 203 9.63 3.15 3.17
C CYS A 203 8.81 3.30 4.46
N PHE A 204 7.48 3.31 4.39
CA PHE A 204 6.63 3.34 5.58
C PHE A 204 6.66 2.00 6.32
N TRP A 205 6.81 0.89 5.60
CA TRP A 205 7.06 -0.41 6.18
C TRP A 205 8.35 -0.43 6.99
N ALA A 206 9.47 -0.06 6.38
CA ALA A 206 10.76 0.01 7.05
C ALA A 206 10.74 0.99 8.25
N LEU A 207 10.04 2.14 8.10
CA LEU A 207 9.87 3.11 9.18
C LEU A 207 9.10 2.50 10.35
N GLY A 208 8.05 1.72 10.08
CA GLY A 208 7.27 1.01 11.09
C GLY A 208 8.09 -0.01 11.85
N ALA A 209 8.87 -0.82 11.14
CA ALA A 209 9.77 -1.80 11.74
C ALA A 209 10.83 -1.13 12.63
N CYS A 210 11.48 -0.07 12.16
CA CYS A 210 12.45 0.70 12.96
C CYS A 210 11.80 1.30 14.19
N PHE A 211 10.62 1.91 14.05
CA PHE A 211 9.91 2.54 15.16
C PHE A 211 9.53 1.51 16.22
N GLU A 212 9.06 0.33 15.80
CA GLU A 212 8.70 -0.75 16.72
C GLU A 212 9.89 -1.30 17.48
N VAL A 213 11.05 -1.49 16.83
CA VAL A 213 12.28 -1.94 17.50
C VAL A 213 12.76 -0.91 18.55
N VAL A 214 12.73 0.39 18.21
CA VAL A 214 13.07 1.46 19.15
C VAL A 214 12.09 1.49 20.32
N LEU A 215 10.79 1.33 20.05
CA LEU A 215 9.76 1.27 21.08
C LEU A 215 9.97 0.05 21.99
N ALA A 216 10.25 -1.12 21.42
CA ALA A 216 10.52 -2.34 22.15
C ALA A 216 11.75 -2.20 23.05
N MET A 217 12.84 -1.61 22.56
CA MET A 217 14.05 -1.32 23.32
C MET A 217 13.78 -0.41 24.54
N ALA A 218 12.88 0.57 24.40
CA ALA A 218 12.55 1.50 25.48
C ALA A 218 11.53 0.93 26.47
N VAL A 219 10.55 0.17 25.99
CA VAL A 219 9.38 -0.23 26.78
C VAL A 219 9.56 -1.61 27.41
N VAL A 220 10.04 -2.60 26.67
CA VAL A 220 10.09 -4.00 27.17
C VAL A 220 10.91 -4.17 28.44
N PRO A 221 12.13 -3.60 28.55
CA PRO A 221 12.94 -3.75 29.76
C PRO A 221 12.33 -3.10 31.01
N ASN A 222 11.53 -2.03 30.85
CA ASN A 222 11.01 -1.23 31.96
C ASN A 222 9.58 -1.55 32.33
N LEU A 223 8.71 -1.75 31.32
CA LEU A 223 7.25 -1.87 31.46
C LEU A 223 6.72 -3.25 31.05
N GLY A 224 7.54 -4.02 30.30
CA GLY A 224 7.16 -5.34 29.81
C GLY A 224 6.39 -5.29 28.48
N TRP A 225 6.17 -6.49 27.91
CA TRP A 225 5.57 -6.68 26.58
C TRP A 225 4.10 -6.24 26.46
N ARG A 226 3.36 -6.26 27.58
CA ARG A 226 1.95 -5.81 27.56
C ARG A 226 1.82 -4.34 27.22
N TRP A 227 2.69 -3.50 27.78
CA TRP A 227 2.74 -2.08 27.44
C TRP A 227 3.21 -1.85 26.01
N LEU A 228 4.15 -2.67 25.51
CA LEU A 228 4.56 -2.61 24.11
C LEU A 228 3.34 -2.80 23.21
N LEU A 229 2.57 -3.87 23.38
CA LEU A 229 1.36 -4.14 22.59
C LEU A 229 0.34 -3.00 22.66
N GLY A 230 0.13 -2.44 23.86
CA GLY A 230 -0.81 -1.34 24.05
C GLY A 230 -0.40 -0.05 23.35
N ILE A 231 0.89 0.31 23.42
CA ILE A 231 1.42 1.53 22.79
C ILE A 231 1.52 1.36 21.27
N SER A 232 1.89 0.19 20.78
CA SER A 232 1.96 -0.10 19.35
C SER A 232 0.58 -0.10 18.67
N ALA A 233 -0.51 -0.19 19.44
CA ALA A 233 -1.86 0.02 18.91
C ALA A 233 -2.19 1.51 18.65
N ALA A 234 -1.41 2.48 19.16
CA ALA A 234 -1.71 3.89 19.03
C ALA A 234 -1.72 4.40 17.57
N PRO A 235 -0.77 4.05 16.69
CA PRO A 235 -0.83 4.42 15.26
C PRO A 235 -2.08 3.88 14.56
N LEU A 236 -2.57 2.70 14.94
CA LEU A 236 -3.82 2.12 14.42
C LEU A 236 -5.04 2.93 14.83
N PHE A 237 -5.05 3.44 16.07
CA PHE A 237 -6.09 4.36 16.52
C PHE A 237 -6.08 5.66 15.71
N VAL A 238 -4.90 6.24 15.51
CA VAL A 238 -4.75 7.44 14.67
C VAL A 238 -5.23 7.16 13.24
N PHE A 239 -4.85 6.02 12.65
CA PHE A 239 -5.34 5.62 11.34
C PHE A 239 -6.86 5.50 11.31
N ALA A 240 -7.49 4.82 12.27
CA ALA A 240 -8.93 4.67 12.35
C ALA A 240 -9.65 6.04 12.46
N CYS A 241 -9.09 6.97 13.24
CA CYS A 241 -9.62 8.34 13.35
C CYS A 241 -9.47 9.14 12.05
N LEU A 242 -8.47 8.85 11.23
CA LEU A 242 -8.21 9.54 9.96
C LEU A 242 -8.99 8.96 8.77
N THR A 243 -9.53 7.75 8.87
CA THR A 243 -10.27 7.09 7.77
C THR A 243 -11.47 7.89 7.23
N PRO A 244 -12.20 8.76 7.98
CA PRO A 244 -13.25 9.59 7.40
C PRO A 244 -12.78 10.49 6.26
N TRP A 245 -11.51 10.94 6.29
CA TRP A 245 -10.90 11.79 5.25
C TRP A 245 -10.33 10.98 4.08
N LEU A 246 -10.26 9.65 4.18
CA LEU A 246 -9.83 8.80 3.09
C LEU A 246 -10.83 8.86 1.92
N PRO A 247 -10.39 9.11 0.67
CA PRO A 247 -11.28 9.10 -0.48
C PRO A 247 -11.69 7.66 -0.83
N GLU A 248 -12.92 7.49 -1.34
CA GLU A 248 -13.33 6.21 -1.94
C GLU A 248 -12.87 6.15 -3.40
N SER A 249 -12.62 4.95 -3.89
CA SER A 249 -12.17 4.71 -5.25
C SER A 249 -13.16 5.23 -6.30
N ALA A 250 -12.68 6.07 -7.23
CA ALA A 250 -13.47 6.51 -8.37
C ALA A 250 -13.86 5.32 -9.28
N ARG A 251 -13.01 4.29 -9.41
CA ARG A 251 -13.32 3.07 -10.15
C ARG A 251 -14.47 2.29 -9.51
N TYR A 252 -14.47 2.19 -8.18
CA TYR A 252 -15.55 1.57 -7.44
C TYR A 252 -16.88 2.29 -7.68
N HIS A 253 -16.90 3.63 -7.59
CA HIS A 253 -18.12 4.41 -7.84
C HIS A 253 -18.66 4.18 -9.26
N VAL A 254 -17.79 4.17 -10.28
CA VAL A 254 -18.19 3.91 -11.67
C VAL A 254 -18.73 2.48 -11.82
N SER A 255 -18.10 1.48 -11.20
CA SER A 255 -18.57 0.09 -11.25
C SER A 255 -19.92 -0.13 -10.56
N CYS A 256 -20.28 0.73 -9.62
CA CYS A 256 -21.58 0.75 -8.93
C CYS A 256 -22.62 1.64 -9.63
N GLY A 257 -22.30 2.24 -10.79
CA GLY A 257 -23.20 3.14 -11.51
C GLY A 257 -23.34 4.54 -10.88
N GLN A 258 -22.48 4.89 -9.90
CA GLN A 258 -22.52 6.18 -9.20
C GLN A 258 -21.55 7.17 -9.86
N ASN A 259 -21.80 7.50 -11.14
CA ASN A 259 -20.92 8.35 -11.94
C ASN A 259 -20.72 9.75 -11.34
N ASP A 260 -21.74 10.32 -10.70
CA ASP A 260 -21.67 11.65 -10.08
C ASP A 260 -20.65 11.68 -8.93
N LYS A 261 -20.64 10.63 -8.09
CA LYS A 261 -19.66 10.55 -7.00
C LYS A 261 -18.25 10.31 -7.54
N ALA A 262 -18.12 9.51 -8.61
CA ALA A 262 -16.83 9.32 -9.26
C ALA A 262 -16.30 10.64 -9.82
N LEU A 263 -17.17 11.42 -10.48
CA LEU A 263 -16.81 12.72 -11.03
C LEU A 263 -16.40 13.70 -9.93
N THR A 264 -17.15 13.78 -8.83
CA THR A 264 -16.80 14.61 -7.66
C THR A 264 -15.42 14.21 -7.09
N THR A 265 -15.12 12.92 -7.04
CA THR A 265 -13.80 12.44 -6.58
C THR A 265 -12.69 12.91 -7.54
N LEU A 266 -12.89 12.82 -8.86
CA LEU A 266 -11.93 13.27 -9.86
C LEU A 266 -11.77 14.80 -9.86
N GLU A 267 -12.83 15.55 -9.63
CA GLU A 267 -12.80 17.02 -9.46
C GLU A 267 -11.99 17.43 -8.23
N ASN A 268 -12.12 16.72 -7.12
CA ASN A 268 -11.30 16.95 -5.92
C ASN A 268 -9.81 16.71 -6.20
N ILE A 269 -9.48 15.67 -7.00
CA ILE A 269 -8.10 15.42 -7.43
C ILE A 269 -7.61 16.57 -8.33
N ALA A 270 -8.44 17.03 -9.28
CA ALA A 270 -8.12 18.14 -10.16
C ALA A 270 -7.83 19.43 -9.38
N LYS A 271 -8.66 19.71 -8.38
CA LYS A 271 -8.51 20.86 -7.48
C LYS A 271 -7.22 20.79 -6.65
N ASP A 272 -6.97 19.67 -6.00
CA ASP A 272 -5.77 19.45 -5.17
C ASP A 272 -4.49 19.52 -6.01
N ASN A 273 -4.51 18.93 -7.21
CA ASN A 273 -3.37 18.92 -8.12
C ASN A 273 -3.26 20.19 -8.99
N ARG A 274 -4.24 21.12 -8.89
CA ARG A 274 -4.31 22.34 -9.70
C ARG A 274 -4.23 22.05 -11.21
N ARG A 275 -4.95 21.02 -11.66
CA ARG A 275 -5.01 20.60 -13.07
C ARG A 275 -6.45 20.75 -13.59
N PRO A 276 -6.64 21.13 -14.86
CA PRO A 276 -7.97 21.16 -15.46
C PRO A 276 -8.53 19.74 -15.57
N MET A 277 -9.84 19.61 -15.35
CA MET A 277 -10.56 18.37 -15.54
C MET A 277 -10.75 18.09 -17.04
N LEU A 278 -10.84 16.81 -17.43
CA LEU A 278 -11.19 16.41 -18.78
C LEU A 278 -12.65 16.77 -19.07
N LEU A 279 -12.88 17.27 -20.28
CA LEU A 279 -14.23 17.50 -20.80
C LEU A 279 -14.77 16.22 -21.41
N GLY A 280 -16.07 15.95 -21.22
CA GLY A 280 -16.72 14.76 -21.76
C GLY A 280 -17.49 13.96 -20.72
N ARG A 281 -18.05 12.81 -21.14
CA ARG A 281 -18.84 11.91 -20.30
C ARG A 281 -17.96 10.77 -19.75
N LEU A 282 -18.04 10.54 -18.44
CA LEU A 282 -17.36 9.42 -17.78
C LEU A 282 -18.04 8.10 -18.17
N VAL A 283 -17.26 7.15 -18.68
CA VAL A 283 -17.73 5.80 -19.08
C VAL A 283 -17.01 4.70 -18.31
N VAL A 284 -17.74 3.59 -18.15
CA VAL A 284 -17.19 2.37 -17.54
C VAL A 284 -16.19 1.71 -18.50
N GLU A 285 -15.02 1.36 -18.01
CA GLU A 285 -14.01 0.62 -18.76
C GLU A 285 -14.41 -0.86 -18.82
N GLY A 286 -15.03 -1.29 -19.91
CA GLY A 286 -15.38 -2.69 -20.16
C GLY A 286 -16.71 -3.15 -19.56
N THR A 287 -17.56 -3.73 -20.40
CA THR A 287 -18.90 -4.26 -20.09
C THR A 287 -18.87 -5.66 -19.44
N SER A 288 -17.96 -5.98 -18.54
CA SER A 288 -18.08 -7.26 -17.84
C SER A 288 -18.71 -7.06 -16.46
N ASN A 289 -20.03 -7.26 -16.39
CA ASN A 289 -20.81 -7.38 -15.16
C ASN A 289 -20.42 -8.60 -14.29
N THR A 290 -19.38 -9.33 -14.65
CA THR A 290 -18.89 -10.48 -13.90
C THR A 290 -17.87 -10.02 -12.87
N ARG A 291 -18.29 -9.95 -11.61
CA ARG A 291 -17.37 -9.83 -10.48
C ARG A 291 -16.34 -10.95 -10.57
N GLY A 292 -15.06 -10.60 -10.34
CA GLY A 292 -13.97 -11.57 -10.37
C GLY A 292 -14.27 -12.80 -9.51
N SER A 293 -14.02 -13.98 -10.04
CA SER A 293 -14.14 -15.24 -9.29
C SER A 293 -12.78 -15.94 -9.27
N ILE A 294 -12.51 -16.67 -8.20
CA ILE A 294 -11.27 -17.48 -8.08
C ILE A 294 -11.16 -18.47 -9.26
N LYS A 295 -12.31 -19.00 -9.74
CA LYS A 295 -12.33 -19.87 -10.91
C LYS A 295 -11.83 -19.18 -12.18
N ALA A 296 -12.07 -17.87 -12.33
CA ALA A 296 -11.57 -17.11 -13.47
C ALA A 296 -10.04 -16.99 -13.49
N LEU A 297 -9.40 -16.93 -12.31
CA LEU A 297 -7.94 -16.91 -12.19
C LEU A 297 -7.30 -18.23 -12.65
N LEU A 298 -8.02 -19.34 -12.51
CA LEU A 298 -7.56 -20.68 -12.93
C LEU A 298 -8.00 -21.04 -14.36
N SER A 299 -8.57 -20.08 -15.13
CA SER A 299 -8.86 -20.27 -16.56
C SER A 299 -7.58 -20.56 -17.34
N SER A 300 -7.70 -21.24 -18.49
CA SER A 300 -6.53 -21.67 -19.29
C SER A 300 -5.59 -20.53 -19.69
N SER A 301 -6.11 -19.30 -19.86
CA SER A 301 -5.34 -18.12 -20.23
C SER A 301 -4.54 -17.52 -19.04
N LEU A 302 -5.07 -17.59 -17.81
CA LEU A 302 -4.47 -16.95 -16.63
C LEU A 302 -3.80 -17.94 -15.68
N ARG A 303 -4.13 -19.23 -15.75
CA ARG A 303 -3.65 -20.27 -14.81
C ARG A 303 -2.14 -20.26 -14.60
N ARG A 304 -1.36 -20.22 -15.68
CA ARG A 304 0.11 -20.21 -15.58
C ARG A 304 0.62 -18.99 -14.82
N THR A 305 0.11 -17.81 -15.15
CA THR A 305 0.50 -16.55 -14.48
C THR A 305 0.09 -16.56 -13.03
N THR A 306 -1.12 -17.02 -12.71
CA THR A 306 -1.64 -17.10 -11.35
C THR A 306 -0.77 -18.02 -10.47
N ILE A 307 -0.47 -19.23 -10.94
CA ILE A 307 0.35 -20.19 -10.19
C ILE A 307 1.77 -19.66 -9.97
N LEU A 308 2.38 -19.05 -11.00
CA LEU A 308 3.72 -18.45 -10.87
C LEU A 308 3.73 -17.29 -9.86
N LEU A 309 2.70 -16.44 -9.86
CA LEU A 309 2.57 -15.35 -8.88
C LEU A 309 2.37 -15.88 -7.47
N TRP A 310 1.57 -16.92 -7.27
CA TRP A 310 1.42 -17.55 -5.95
C TRP A 310 2.74 -18.10 -5.43
N PHE A 311 3.50 -18.77 -6.30
CA PHE A 311 4.83 -19.28 -5.94
C PHE A 311 5.81 -18.15 -5.59
N ILE A 312 5.83 -17.07 -6.37
CA ILE A 312 6.67 -15.89 -6.09
C ILE A 312 6.29 -15.25 -4.75
N TRP A 313 5.00 -15.07 -4.48
CA TRP A 313 4.53 -14.53 -3.20
C TRP A 313 4.89 -15.42 -2.01
N MET A 314 4.72 -16.74 -2.16
CA MET A 314 5.12 -17.69 -1.14
C MET A 314 6.63 -17.60 -0.86
N SER A 315 7.45 -17.53 -1.90
CA SER A 315 8.90 -17.39 -1.77
C SER A 315 9.30 -16.07 -1.11
N CYS A 316 8.69 -14.95 -1.51
CA CYS A 316 8.94 -13.64 -0.90
C CYS A 316 8.61 -13.66 0.60
N ALA A 317 7.43 -14.16 0.97
CA ALA A 317 6.99 -14.22 2.35
C ALA A 317 7.89 -15.15 3.19
N PHE A 318 8.24 -16.31 2.66
CA PHE A 318 9.14 -17.24 3.33
C PHE A 318 10.52 -16.63 3.57
N CYS A 319 11.10 -15.98 2.56
CA CYS A 319 12.41 -15.34 2.67
C CYS A 319 12.40 -14.19 3.68
N TYR A 320 11.44 -13.29 3.57
CA TYR A 320 11.38 -12.11 4.43
C TYR A 320 11.07 -12.47 5.89
N TYR A 321 9.94 -13.12 6.14
CA TYR A 321 9.54 -13.45 7.51
C TYR A 321 10.43 -14.52 8.13
N GLY A 322 10.97 -15.43 7.33
CA GLY A 322 11.97 -16.40 7.79
C GLY A 322 13.20 -15.72 8.35
N LEU A 323 13.73 -14.71 7.65
CA LEU A 323 14.89 -13.95 8.11
C LEU A 323 14.56 -13.08 9.35
N VAL A 324 13.44 -12.38 9.34
CA VAL A 324 13.01 -11.53 10.45
C VAL A 324 12.82 -12.33 11.74
N LEU A 325 12.18 -13.48 11.69
CA LEU A 325 11.97 -14.33 12.87
C LEU A 325 13.25 -15.06 13.31
N MET A 326 14.12 -15.42 12.35
CA MET A 326 15.36 -16.11 12.65
C MET A 326 16.42 -15.16 13.25
N SER A 327 16.39 -13.87 12.91
CA SER A 327 17.36 -12.89 13.41
C SER A 327 17.33 -12.78 14.94
N THR A 328 16.16 -12.79 15.57
CA THR A 328 16.03 -12.74 17.04
C THR A 328 16.59 -13.99 17.71
N GLU A 329 16.46 -15.16 17.10
CA GLU A 329 17.03 -16.41 17.61
C GLU A 329 18.57 -16.46 17.45
N ILE A 330 19.10 -15.89 16.36
CA ILE A 330 20.55 -15.82 16.11
C ILE A 330 21.19 -14.87 17.11
N PHE A 331 20.70 -13.64 17.25
CA PHE A 331 21.26 -12.65 18.17
C PHE A 331 21.13 -13.08 19.63
N GLY A 332 20.04 -13.72 20.04
CA GLY A 332 19.86 -14.26 21.38
C GLY A 332 20.80 -15.43 21.74
N ARG A 333 21.48 -16.06 20.77
CA ARG A 333 22.43 -17.16 21.05
C ARG A 333 23.79 -16.68 21.56
N ASP A 334 24.30 -15.59 21.05
CA ASP A 334 25.64 -15.10 21.39
C ASP A 334 25.75 -14.61 22.84
N ASN A 335 24.63 -14.17 23.44
CA ASN A 335 24.58 -13.69 24.83
C ASN A 335 24.44 -14.82 25.87
N LYS A 336 24.29 -16.09 25.48
CA LYS A 336 24.17 -17.23 26.40
C LYS A 336 25.41 -17.46 27.28
N SER A 337 26.54 -16.87 26.97
CA SER A 337 27.79 -17.05 27.70
C SER A 337 27.98 -16.16 28.91
N LEU A 338 27.07 -15.22 29.24
CA LEU A 338 27.34 -14.14 30.17
C LEU A 338 26.52 -14.11 31.48
N ILE A 339 25.54 -15.02 31.68
CA ILE A 339 24.74 -15.01 32.92
C ILE A 339 24.75 -16.40 33.58
N PRO A 340 25.64 -16.63 34.58
CA PRO A 340 25.59 -17.85 35.39
C PRO A 340 24.41 -17.76 36.38
N GLY A 341 23.39 -18.57 36.20
CA GLY A 341 22.41 -18.78 37.23
C GLY A 341 20.92 -18.89 36.83
N ASN A 342 20.57 -18.65 35.57
CA ASN A 342 19.19 -18.85 35.11
C ASN A 342 19.22 -19.38 33.68
N GLU A 343 19.30 -20.70 33.52
CA GLU A 343 19.55 -21.35 32.24
C GLU A 343 18.40 -21.27 31.23
N ASP A 344 17.20 -20.81 31.64
CA ASP A 344 15.98 -20.97 30.86
C ASP A 344 15.36 -19.66 30.31
N CYS A 345 15.81 -18.47 30.74
CA CYS A 345 15.22 -17.21 30.28
C CYS A 345 16.28 -16.24 29.77
N HIS A 346 16.26 -15.96 28.47
CA HIS A 346 17.06 -14.92 27.84
C HIS A 346 16.16 -13.77 27.39
N ALA A 347 16.01 -12.74 28.23
CA ALA A 347 15.45 -11.47 27.79
C ALA A 347 16.42 -10.83 26.79
N LEU A 348 15.89 -10.24 25.73
CA LEU A 348 16.70 -9.53 24.73
C LEU A 348 17.48 -8.39 25.42
N ALA A 349 18.79 -8.36 25.21
CA ALA A 349 19.64 -7.27 25.73
C ALA A 349 19.53 -6.03 24.82
N THR A 350 19.98 -4.87 25.32
CA THR A 350 20.00 -3.64 24.51
C THR A 350 20.82 -3.79 23.24
N THR A 351 21.88 -4.60 23.26
CA THR A 351 22.70 -4.93 22.10
C THR A 351 21.88 -5.64 21.01
N ASP A 352 21.02 -6.59 21.39
CA ASP A 352 20.19 -7.35 20.45
C ASP A 352 19.17 -6.47 19.76
N TYR A 353 18.58 -5.51 20.52
CA TYR A 353 17.69 -4.49 19.92
C TYR A 353 18.44 -3.55 18.97
N MET A 354 19.69 -3.20 19.26
CA MET A 354 20.51 -2.39 18.36
C MET A 354 20.84 -3.14 17.08
N ASP A 355 21.12 -4.44 17.13
CA ASP A 355 21.36 -5.27 15.96
C ASP A 355 20.10 -5.42 15.11
N LEU A 356 18.92 -5.62 15.74
CA LEU A 356 17.63 -5.56 15.06
C LEU A 356 17.38 -4.20 14.41
N LEU A 357 17.75 -3.10 15.06
CA LEU A 357 17.61 -1.77 14.49
C LEU A 357 18.48 -1.58 13.25
N TRP A 358 19.74 -2.03 13.28
CA TRP A 358 20.61 -1.96 12.11
C TRP A 358 20.09 -2.78 10.95
N THR A 359 19.51 -3.97 11.19
CA THR A 359 18.91 -4.80 10.14
C THR A 359 17.69 -4.13 9.51
N THR A 360 16.82 -3.50 10.29
CA THR A 360 15.65 -2.77 9.78
C THR A 360 16.05 -1.50 9.04
N LEU A 361 17.06 -0.76 9.50
CA LEU A 361 17.59 0.42 8.81
C LEU A 361 18.20 0.06 7.45
N ALA A 362 18.77 -1.14 7.30
CA ALA A 362 19.32 -1.61 6.03
C ALA A 362 18.26 -1.80 4.92
N GLU A 363 16.96 -1.84 5.26
CA GLU A 363 15.88 -1.88 4.27
C GLU A 363 15.82 -0.61 3.42
N PHE A 364 16.10 0.57 3.99
CA PHE A 364 16.02 1.85 3.26
C PHE A 364 16.93 1.93 2.03
N PRO A 365 18.24 1.66 2.12
CA PRO A 365 19.10 1.59 0.94
C PRO A 365 18.59 0.60 -0.12
N GLY A 366 18.04 -0.53 0.31
CA GLY A 366 17.44 -1.53 -0.56
C GLY A 366 16.24 -0.99 -1.36
N ILE A 367 15.35 -0.27 -0.71
CA ILE A 367 14.17 0.35 -1.33
C ILE A 367 14.60 1.39 -2.37
N PHE A 368 15.50 2.32 -2.03
CA PHE A 368 15.98 3.34 -2.96
C PHE A 368 16.72 2.74 -4.15
N THR A 369 17.53 1.71 -3.94
CA THR A 369 18.19 0.96 -5.00
C THR A 369 17.16 0.30 -5.91
N THR A 370 16.11 -0.28 -5.35
CA THR A 370 15.01 -0.90 -6.09
C THR A 370 14.30 0.12 -6.98
N ILE A 371 13.96 1.30 -6.46
CA ILE A 371 13.32 2.38 -7.23
C ILE A 371 14.18 2.78 -8.42
N TYR A 372 15.49 2.88 -8.23
CA TYR A 372 16.43 3.24 -9.30
C TYR A 372 16.55 2.15 -10.39
N ILE A 373 16.68 0.89 -9.98
CA ILE A 373 16.88 -0.23 -10.90
C ILE A 373 15.60 -0.59 -11.67
N ILE A 374 14.43 -0.53 -11.01
CA ILE A 374 13.14 -0.95 -11.60
C ILE A 374 12.77 -0.13 -12.85
N GLU A 375 13.22 1.11 -12.92
CA GLU A 375 12.97 1.97 -14.07
C GLU A 375 13.90 1.68 -15.25
N ARG A 376 15.13 1.28 -14.97
CA ARG A 376 16.15 0.99 -16.00
C ARG A 376 16.06 -0.43 -16.55
N CYS A 377 15.90 -1.40 -15.65
CA CYS A 377 15.95 -2.83 -15.99
C CYS A 377 14.54 -3.45 -16.17
N GLY A 378 13.50 -2.75 -15.69
CA GLY A 378 12.13 -3.25 -15.67
C GLY A 378 11.87 -4.21 -14.53
N ARG A 379 10.58 -4.40 -14.21
CA ARG A 379 10.10 -5.10 -12.99
C ARG A 379 10.59 -6.54 -12.89
N LYS A 380 10.49 -7.31 -14.00
CA LYS A 380 10.83 -8.74 -14.02
C LYS A 380 12.32 -9.00 -13.74
N LYS A 381 13.21 -8.23 -14.40
CA LYS A 381 14.66 -8.41 -14.23
C LYS A 381 15.11 -7.96 -12.85
N THR A 382 14.54 -6.87 -12.32
CA THR A 382 14.84 -6.37 -10.98
C THR A 382 14.50 -7.40 -9.92
N MET A 383 13.31 -8.00 -9.98
CA MET A 383 12.88 -9.04 -9.05
C MET A 383 13.78 -10.27 -9.12
N ALA A 384 14.12 -10.75 -10.31
CA ALA A 384 15.02 -11.88 -10.49
C ALA A 384 16.42 -11.61 -9.90
N PHE A 385 16.96 -10.40 -10.12
CA PHE A 385 18.24 -10.00 -9.57
C PHE A 385 18.22 -9.96 -8.02
N GLN A 386 17.15 -9.42 -7.44
CA GLN A 386 17.00 -9.35 -5.98
C GLN A 386 16.93 -10.74 -5.34
N PHE A 387 16.21 -11.69 -5.94
CA PHE A 387 16.18 -13.06 -5.44
C PHE A 387 17.55 -13.75 -5.53
N LEU A 388 18.28 -13.55 -6.62
CA LEU A 388 19.63 -14.11 -6.76
C LEU A 388 20.60 -13.51 -5.75
N LEU A 389 20.53 -12.19 -5.53
CA LEU A 389 21.36 -11.51 -4.53
C LEU A 389 21.03 -12.00 -3.12
N TYR A 390 19.75 -12.12 -2.78
CA TYR A 390 19.30 -12.68 -1.49
C TYR A 390 19.84 -14.11 -1.27
N ALA A 391 19.68 -14.97 -2.28
CA ALA A 391 20.19 -16.36 -2.19
C ALA A 391 21.70 -16.39 -1.97
N GLY A 392 22.46 -15.52 -2.65
CA GLY A 392 23.90 -15.38 -2.46
C GLY A 392 24.27 -14.92 -1.05
N CYS A 393 23.56 -13.92 -0.51
CA CYS A 393 23.79 -13.45 0.85
C CYS A 393 23.49 -14.52 1.91
N VAL A 394 22.38 -15.24 1.78
CA VAL A 394 22.03 -16.34 2.71
C VAL A 394 23.07 -17.44 2.66
N LEU A 395 23.55 -17.81 1.47
CA LEU A 395 24.61 -18.81 1.33
C LEU A 395 25.91 -18.35 2.02
N LEU A 396 26.28 -17.09 1.87
CA LEU A 396 27.46 -16.52 2.56
C LEU A 396 27.31 -16.57 4.08
N ILE A 397 26.14 -16.18 4.62
CA ILE A 397 25.87 -16.27 6.06
C ILE A 397 26.01 -17.71 6.54
N THR A 398 25.45 -18.70 5.82
CA THR A 398 25.54 -20.11 6.20
C THR A 398 27.00 -20.59 6.26
N ILE A 399 27.82 -20.19 5.28
CA ILE A 399 29.26 -20.59 5.25
C ILE A 399 30.07 -19.92 6.36
N THR A 400 29.70 -18.68 6.76
CA THR A 400 30.45 -17.94 7.80
C THR A 400 30.04 -18.33 9.21
N THR A 401 28.89 -18.98 9.40
CA THR A 401 28.38 -19.44 10.71
C THR A 401 28.75 -20.89 11.04
N GLU A 402 29.28 -21.68 10.07
CA GLU A 402 29.96 -22.97 10.29
C GLU A 402 31.43 -22.77 10.68
#